data_4aa87458924584f50e7bae248cf87455
#
_entry.id   4aa87458924584f50e7bae248cf87455
#
_cell.length_a   1.000
_cell.length_b   1.000
_cell.length_c   1.000
_cell.angle_alpha   90.00
_cell.angle_beta   90.00
_cell.angle_gamma   90.00
#
_symmetry.space_group_name_H-M   'P 1'
#
loop_
_entity.id
_entity.type
_entity.pdbx_description
1 polymer ?
#
loop_
_entity_poly.entity_id
_entity_poly.type
_entity_poly.pdbx_seq_one_letter_code
_entity_poly.pdbx_strand_id
1 'polypeptide(L)'
;MLHPKTSTGVINNDIYTQKDAGALMPMQILPQDRVIGVETWGCPHTAIREDASINVAAIAEMRGRHPDVEIVLIESGGDNLSATFSPELADVTVYVIDVAAGEEIPHKGGPAITKSDVLVINKTDLAPHVGSSLNVMQRGCVGTSRLSLPACVMVLAQTR
;
A
#
# COMPACT_ATOMS: atom_id res chain seq x y z
N MET A 1 16.02 2.10 -3.27
CA MET A 1 15.50 0.88 -3.92
C MET A 1 15.81 -0.31 -3.04
N LEU A 2 14.80 -1.14 -2.71
CA LEU A 2 15.00 -2.40 -1.95
C LEU A 2 15.72 -3.44 -2.81
N HIS A 3 15.24 -3.67 -4.02
CA HIS A 3 15.89 -4.55 -4.98
C HIS A 3 17.10 -3.85 -5.64
N PRO A 4 18.29 -4.46 -5.80
CA PRO A 4 18.62 -5.86 -5.54
C PRO A 4 19.13 -6.18 -4.12
N LYS A 5 19.06 -5.26 -3.16
CA LYS A 5 19.61 -5.48 -1.81
C LYS A 5 18.84 -6.55 -1.01
N THR A 6 17.54 -6.66 -1.28
CA THR A 6 16.61 -7.58 -0.62
C THR A 6 15.82 -8.31 -1.69
N SER A 7 15.71 -9.62 -1.58
CA SER A 7 14.93 -10.43 -2.51
C SER A 7 13.44 -10.12 -2.32
N THR A 8 12.83 -9.47 -3.31
CA THR A 8 11.48 -8.93 -3.21
C THR A 8 10.56 -9.56 -4.25
N GLY A 9 9.34 -9.90 -3.86
CA GLY A 9 8.22 -10.26 -4.72
C GLY A 9 7.07 -9.26 -4.58
N VAL A 10 6.19 -9.17 -5.57
CA VAL A 10 5.02 -8.29 -5.57
C VAL A 10 3.76 -9.08 -5.92
N ILE A 11 2.69 -8.85 -5.16
CA ILE A 11 1.35 -9.32 -5.45
C ILE A 11 0.47 -8.10 -5.64
N ASN A 12 -0.10 -7.96 -6.83
CA ASN A 12 -0.95 -6.84 -7.19
C ASN A 12 -2.41 -7.29 -7.26
N ASN A 13 -3.28 -6.64 -6.49
CA ASN A 13 -4.72 -6.84 -6.47
C ASN A 13 -5.42 -5.71 -7.22
N ASP A 14 -5.61 -5.87 -8.54
CA ASP A 14 -6.36 -4.92 -9.33
C ASP A 14 -7.42 -5.63 -10.18
N ILE A 15 -8.51 -4.92 -10.50
CA ILE A 15 -9.61 -5.43 -11.32
C ILE A 15 -9.18 -5.71 -12.77
N TYR A 16 -8.12 -5.02 -13.23
CA TYR A 16 -7.62 -5.05 -14.62
C TYR A 16 -6.16 -5.53 -14.75
N THR A 17 -5.76 -6.45 -13.90
CA THR A 17 -4.40 -6.92 -13.63
C THR A 17 -3.50 -7.23 -14.82
N GLN A 18 -4.03 -7.63 -15.97
CA GLN A 18 -3.20 -7.88 -17.16
C GLN A 18 -2.62 -6.61 -17.79
N LYS A 19 -3.26 -5.44 -17.57
CA LYS A 19 -2.76 -4.16 -18.10
C LYS A 19 -1.83 -3.45 -17.14
N ASP A 20 -2.05 -3.57 -15.82
CA ASP A 20 -1.28 -2.86 -14.81
C ASP A 20 -0.01 -3.61 -14.40
N ALA A 21 0.00 -4.94 -14.41
CA ALA A 21 1.24 -5.71 -14.44
C ALA A 21 2.15 -5.26 -15.61
N GLY A 22 1.53 -4.86 -16.74
CA GLY A 22 2.22 -4.21 -17.86
C GLY A 22 2.79 -2.83 -17.56
N ALA A 23 2.26 -2.07 -16.59
CA ALA A 23 2.76 -0.74 -16.24
C ALA A 23 4.03 -0.77 -15.36
N LEU A 24 4.21 -1.82 -14.57
CA LEU A 24 5.46 -2.06 -13.82
C LEU A 24 6.59 -2.59 -14.71
N MET A 25 6.23 -3.16 -15.89
CA MET A 25 7.21 -3.69 -16.85
C MET A 25 8.14 -2.63 -17.45
N PRO A 26 7.70 -1.40 -17.82
CA PRO A 26 8.61 -0.41 -18.39
C PRO A 26 9.68 0.07 -17.42
N MET A 27 9.45 -0.03 -16.11
CA MET A 27 10.41 0.43 -15.10
C MET A 27 11.52 -0.58 -14.80
N GLN A 28 11.41 -1.84 -15.27
CA GLN A 28 12.40 -2.91 -15.03
C GLN A 28 12.91 -3.01 -13.58
N ILE A 29 12.04 -2.67 -12.62
CA ILE A 29 12.41 -2.62 -11.21
C ILE A 29 12.52 -4.03 -10.63
N LEU A 30 11.67 -4.94 -11.11
CA LEU A 30 11.65 -6.35 -10.72
C LEU A 30 11.55 -7.25 -11.96
N PRO A 31 12.13 -8.46 -11.91
CA PRO A 31 11.87 -9.50 -12.89
C PRO A 31 10.37 -9.84 -12.93
N GLN A 32 9.85 -10.11 -14.13
CA GLN A 32 8.42 -10.37 -14.36
C GLN A 32 7.89 -11.59 -13.57
N ASP A 33 8.71 -12.60 -13.39
CA ASP A 33 8.39 -13.81 -12.64
C ASP A 33 8.25 -13.56 -11.12
N ARG A 34 8.65 -12.38 -10.64
CA ARG A 34 8.48 -11.91 -9.25
C ARG A 34 7.28 -11.01 -9.04
N VAL A 35 6.39 -10.92 -10.05
CA VAL A 35 5.14 -10.17 -9.97
C VAL A 35 3.98 -11.14 -10.24
N ILE A 36 3.06 -11.26 -9.29
CA ILE A 36 1.83 -12.04 -9.42
C ILE A 36 0.64 -11.08 -9.40
N GLY A 37 -0.17 -11.12 -10.46
CA GLY A 37 -1.45 -10.43 -10.49
C GLY A 37 -2.55 -11.33 -9.90
N VAL A 38 -3.37 -10.79 -9.02
CA VAL A 38 -4.55 -11.45 -8.46
C VAL A 38 -5.80 -10.82 -9.06
N GLU A 39 -6.53 -11.58 -9.86
CA GLU A 39 -7.82 -11.12 -10.42
C GLU A 39 -8.90 -11.23 -9.36
N THR A 40 -9.41 -10.08 -8.95
CA THR A 40 -10.51 -10.01 -8.00
C THR A 40 -11.82 -9.81 -8.77
N TRP A 41 -12.57 -10.88 -8.98
CA TRP A 41 -13.85 -10.87 -9.69
C TRP A 41 -14.86 -9.95 -8.98
N GLY A 42 -14.92 -8.70 -9.43
CA GLY A 42 -15.97 -7.73 -9.08
C GLY A 42 -15.66 -6.77 -7.91
N CYS A 43 -14.86 -7.11 -6.94
CA CYS A 43 -14.51 -6.19 -5.85
C CYS A 43 -13.13 -6.49 -5.23
N PRO A 44 -12.11 -5.64 -5.49
CA PRO A 44 -10.77 -5.82 -4.94
C PRO A 44 -10.74 -5.90 -3.41
N HIS A 45 -11.67 -5.22 -2.76
CA HIS A 45 -11.76 -5.14 -1.30
C HIS A 45 -12.11 -6.49 -0.64
N THR A 46 -12.88 -7.33 -1.34
CA THR A 46 -13.23 -8.66 -0.85
C THR A 46 -11.99 -9.52 -0.71
N ALA A 47 -11.09 -9.49 -1.69
CA ALA A 47 -9.89 -10.32 -1.72
C ALA A 47 -8.85 -9.95 -0.65
N ILE A 48 -8.85 -8.72 -0.18
CA ILE A 48 -7.89 -8.27 0.85
C ILE A 48 -8.46 -8.27 2.26
N ARG A 49 -9.80 -8.27 2.41
CA ARG A 49 -10.46 -8.10 3.70
C ARG A 49 -11.38 -9.26 4.08
N GLU A 50 -12.29 -9.65 3.17
CA GLU A 50 -13.34 -10.62 3.50
C GLU A 50 -12.93 -12.06 3.19
N ASP A 51 -12.23 -12.26 2.07
CA ASP A 51 -11.67 -13.56 1.68
C ASP A 51 -10.21 -13.40 1.24
N ALA A 52 -9.31 -13.51 2.20
CA ALA A 52 -7.89 -13.41 1.97
C ALA A 52 -7.26 -14.64 1.28
N SER A 53 -8.04 -15.70 1.05
CA SER A 53 -7.54 -17.00 0.58
C SER A 53 -6.78 -16.91 -0.75
N ILE A 54 -7.25 -16.07 -1.67
CA ILE A 54 -6.60 -15.86 -2.98
C ILE A 54 -5.20 -15.25 -2.80
N ASN A 55 -5.07 -14.26 -1.94
CA ASN A 55 -3.78 -13.63 -1.65
C ASN A 55 -2.85 -14.56 -0.88
N VAL A 56 -3.37 -15.35 0.06
CA VAL A 56 -2.59 -16.38 0.78
C VAL A 56 -2.05 -17.42 -0.20
N ALA A 57 -2.87 -17.84 -1.18
CA ALA A 57 -2.43 -18.75 -2.23
C ALA A 57 -1.34 -18.12 -3.11
N ALA A 58 -1.49 -16.84 -3.49
CA ALA A 58 -0.48 -16.11 -4.27
C ALA A 58 0.84 -15.95 -3.49
N ILE A 59 0.79 -15.72 -2.18
CA ILE A 59 1.99 -15.70 -1.32
C ILE A 59 2.68 -17.08 -1.33
N ALA A 60 1.91 -18.15 -1.17
CA ALA A 60 2.44 -19.52 -1.20
C ALA A 60 3.08 -19.83 -2.56
N GLU A 61 2.46 -19.43 -3.65
CA GLU A 61 2.98 -19.55 -5.01
C GLU A 61 4.29 -18.77 -5.18
N MET A 62 4.34 -17.51 -4.75
CA MET A 62 5.54 -16.67 -4.79
C MET A 62 6.70 -17.34 -4.05
N ARG A 63 6.46 -17.82 -2.85
CA ARG A 63 7.48 -18.52 -2.04
C ARG A 63 7.90 -19.86 -2.64
N GLY A 64 6.99 -20.56 -3.32
CA GLY A 64 7.29 -21.80 -4.03
C GLY A 64 8.18 -21.57 -5.24
N ARG A 65 7.93 -20.51 -6.02
CA ARG A 65 8.73 -20.14 -7.20
C ARG A 65 10.07 -19.52 -6.81
N HIS A 66 10.10 -18.74 -5.74
CA HIS A 66 11.27 -17.98 -5.27
C HIS A 66 11.51 -18.24 -3.78
N PRO A 67 12.16 -19.38 -3.43
CA PRO A 67 12.46 -19.71 -2.02
C PRO A 67 13.39 -18.71 -1.33
N ASP A 68 14.08 -17.89 -2.11
CA ASP A 68 14.98 -16.81 -1.67
C ASP A 68 14.23 -15.52 -1.33
N VAL A 69 12.90 -15.44 -1.56
CA VAL A 69 12.15 -14.20 -1.30
C VAL A 69 12.10 -13.87 0.19
N GLU A 70 12.55 -12.66 0.52
CA GLU A 70 12.60 -12.13 1.88
C GLU A 70 11.42 -11.21 2.18
N ILE A 71 10.96 -10.45 1.17
CA ILE A 71 9.85 -9.50 1.32
C ILE A 71 8.84 -9.75 0.19
N VAL A 72 7.56 -9.88 0.56
CA VAL A 72 6.43 -9.87 -0.37
C VAL A 72 5.64 -8.59 -0.14
N LEU A 73 5.56 -7.75 -1.16
CA LEU A 73 4.73 -6.56 -1.16
C LEU A 73 3.36 -6.92 -1.76
N ILE A 74 2.29 -6.65 -1.01
CA ILE A 74 0.92 -6.86 -1.47
C ILE A 74 0.30 -5.49 -1.68
N GLU A 75 -0.05 -5.17 -2.92
CA GLU A 75 -0.72 -3.94 -3.27
C GLU A 75 -2.23 -4.16 -3.34
N SER A 76 -3.01 -3.27 -2.73
CA SER A 76 -4.45 -3.20 -2.95
C SER A 76 -4.74 -2.31 -4.15
N GLY A 77 -5.86 -2.56 -4.85
CA GLY A 77 -6.39 -1.62 -5.82
C GLY A 77 -6.57 -0.24 -5.19
N GLY A 78 -6.21 0.84 -5.91
CA GLY A 78 -6.20 2.21 -5.42
C GLY A 78 -7.57 2.73 -4.97
N ASP A 79 -7.60 3.93 -4.44
CA ASP A 79 -8.73 4.83 -4.17
C ASP A 79 -9.70 4.53 -3.01
N ASN A 80 -9.50 3.54 -2.15
CA ASN A 80 -10.48 3.27 -1.11
C ASN A 80 -9.96 3.50 0.32
N LEU A 81 -10.36 4.63 0.91
CA LEU A 81 -10.09 5.00 2.30
C LEU A 81 -10.64 4.01 3.35
N SER A 82 -11.58 3.15 2.97
CA SER A 82 -12.17 2.15 3.85
C SER A 82 -11.50 0.78 3.74
N ALA A 83 -10.66 0.57 2.73
CA ALA A 83 -9.97 -0.68 2.55
C ALA A 83 -8.92 -0.90 3.64
N THR A 84 -8.99 -2.06 4.28
CA THR A 84 -7.98 -2.51 5.25
C THR A 84 -7.60 -3.93 4.90
N PHE A 85 -6.31 -4.24 4.98
CA PHE A 85 -5.86 -5.62 4.83
C PHE A 85 -6.32 -6.47 6.01
N SER A 86 -6.63 -7.75 5.72
CA SER A 86 -6.77 -8.74 6.79
C SER A 86 -5.44 -8.88 7.54
N PRO A 87 -5.45 -8.94 8.88
CA PRO A 87 -4.23 -9.15 9.67
C PRO A 87 -3.47 -10.43 9.30
N GLU A 88 -4.14 -11.37 8.64
CA GLU A 88 -3.55 -12.64 8.19
C GLU A 88 -2.65 -12.48 6.96
N LEU A 89 -2.79 -11.37 6.22
CA LEU A 89 -2.08 -11.15 4.95
C LEU A 89 -0.75 -10.44 5.12
N ALA A 90 -0.59 -9.60 6.13
CA ALA A 90 0.58 -8.73 6.19
C ALA A 90 1.09 -8.58 7.64
N ASP A 91 2.40 -8.68 7.81
CA ASP A 91 3.08 -8.39 9.08
C ASP A 91 3.14 -6.89 9.35
N VAL A 92 3.14 -6.07 8.29
CA VAL A 92 3.17 -4.60 8.35
C VAL A 92 2.27 -4.03 7.26
N THR A 93 1.41 -3.09 7.65
CA THR A 93 0.55 -2.35 6.72
C THR A 93 1.06 -0.93 6.52
N VAL A 94 1.27 -0.57 5.26
CA VAL A 94 1.69 0.77 4.84
C VAL A 94 0.56 1.43 4.08
N TYR A 95 0.06 2.56 4.57
CA TYR A 95 -0.93 3.34 3.85
C TYR A 95 -0.27 4.57 3.22
N VAL A 96 -0.49 4.74 1.93
CA VAL A 96 0.11 5.84 1.16
C VAL A 96 -0.98 6.79 0.70
N ILE A 97 -0.84 8.07 1.06
CA ILE A 97 -1.70 9.16 0.56
C ILE A 97 -0.87 10.17 -0.22
N ASP A 98 -1.49 10.80 -1.21
CA ASP A 98 -0.90 11.91 -1.96
C ASP A 98 -1.18 13.23 -1.25
N VAL A 99 -0.21 14.14 -1.22
CA VAL A 99 -0.43 15.48 -0.66
C VAL A 99 -1.54 16.25 -1.37
N ALA A 100 -1.75 15.97 -2.67
CA ALA A 100 -2.83 16.57 -3.45
C ALA A 100 -4.24 16.09 -3.06
N ALA A 101 -4.35 14.98 -2.32
CA ALA A 101 -5.62 14.51 -1.77
C ALA A 101 -6.19 15.46 -0.68
N GLY A 102 -5.37 16.41 -0.22
CA GLY A 102 -5.76 17.50 0.68
C GLY A 102 -5.68 17.15 2.16
N GLU A 103 -5.83 18.20 2.97
CA GLU A 103 -5.73 18.13 4.43
C GLU A 103 -6.88 17.36 5.09
N GLU A 104 -8.02 17.24 4.39
CA GLU A 104 -9.22 16.61 4.93
C GLU A 104 -9.07 15.11 5.14
N ILE A 105 -8.27 14.43 4.31
CA ILE A 105 -8.14 12.97 4.37
C ILE A 105 -7.53 12.52 5.70
N PRO A 106 -6.39 13.04 6.15
CA PRO A 106 -5.87 12.71 7.47
C PRO A 106 -6.82 13.11 8.60
N HIS A 107 -7.55 14.21 8.43
CA HIS A 107 -8.45 14.73 9.46
C HIS A 107 -9.75 13.92 9.59
N LYS A 108 -10.32 13.48 8.48
CA LYS A 108 -11.51 12.63 8.48
C LYS A 108 -11.22 11.26 9.08
N GLY A 109 -9.96 10.84 9.02
CA GLY A 109 -9.56 9.50 9.45
C GLY A 109 -10.27 8.44 8.62
N GLY A 110 -10.06 7.22 8.96
CA GLY A 110 -10.71 6.08 8.34
C GLY A 110 -9.98 4.82 8.74
N PRO A 111 -10.58 3.64 8.54
CA PRO A 111 -9.94 2.39 8.94
C PRO A 111 -8.56 2.21 8.31
N ALA A 112 -8.35 2.67 7.08
CA ALA A 112 -7.07 2.59 6.40
C ALA A 112 -5.97 3.39 7.11
N ILE A 113 -6.29 4.59 7.62
CA ILE A 113 -5.34 5.42 8.37
C ILE A 113 -5.15 4.91 9.80
N THR A 114 -6.25 4.57 10.47
CA THR A 114 -6.22 4.25 11.90
C THR A 114 -5.72 2.85 12.22
N LYS A 115 -5.69 1.95 11.23
CA LYS A 115 -5.25 0.56 11.38
C LYS A 115 -3.93 0.26 10.67
N SER A 116 -3.38 1.19 9.88
CA SER A 116 -2.06 1.01 9.29
C SER A 116 -0.95 1.25 10.30
N ASP A 117 0.13 0.49 10.16
CA ASP A 117 1.33 0.63 11.00
C ASP A 117 2.17 1.83 10.55
N VAL A 118 2.15 2.13 9.25
CA VAL A 118 2.91 3.23 8.66
C VAL A 118 1.99 4.04 7.74
N LEU A 119 2.01 5.35 7.92
CA LEU A 119 1.37 6.30 7.01
C LEU A 119 2.44 7.06 6.22
N VAL A 120 2.34 7.03 4.90
CA VAL A 120 3.22 7.79 4.00
C VAL A 120 2.42 8.91 3.36
N ILE A 121 2.90 10.16 3.51
CA ILE A 121 2.42 11.31 2.74
C ILE A 121 3.41 11.51 1.59
N ASN A 122 2.98 11.18 0.39
CA ASN A 122 3.78 11.21 -0.81
C ASN A 122 3.65 12.55 -1.55
N LYS A 123 4.62 12.84 -2.42
CA LYS A 123 4.69 14.05 -3.27
C LYS A 123 4.62 15.36 -2.48
N THR A 124 5.29 15.40 -1.35
CA THR A 124 5.26 16.56 -0.43
C THR A 124 5.82 17.83 -1.05
N ASP A 125 6.64 17.74 -2.09
CA ASP A 125 7.12 18.85 -2.91
C ASP A 125 5.99 19.58 -3.66
N LEU A 126 4.87 18.91 -3.92
CA LEU A 126 3.69 19.52 -4.54
C LEU A 126 2.82 20.32 -3.55
N ALA A 127 3.04 20.20 -2.24
CA ALA A 127 2.21 20.86 -1.22
C ALA A 127 1.96 22.35 -1.49
N PRO A 128 2.97 23.19 -1.86
CA PRO A 128 2.75 24.59 -2.17
C PRO A 128 1.86 24.84 -3.40
N HIS A 129 1.89 23.89 -4.36
CA HIS A 129 1.14 24.02 -5.62
C HIS A 129 -0.32 23.61 -5.48
N VAL A 130 -0.64 22.75 -4.53
CA VAL A 130 -2.01 22.27 -4.25
C VAL A 130 -2.64 22.94 -3.05
N GLY A 131 -1.93 23.88 -2.40
CA GLY A 131 -2.43 24.64 -1.26
C GLY A 131 -2.59 23.82 0.02
N SER A 132 -1.87 22.69 0.15
CA SER A 132 -1.95 21.81 1.31
C SER A 132 -0.84 22.12 2.32
N SER A 133 -1.19 22.13 3.60
CA SER A 133 -0.25 22.30 4.69
C SER A 133 0.17 20.94 5.29
N LEU A 134 1.42 20.58 5.12
CA LEU A 134 1.97 19.36 5.71
C LEU A 134 1.80 19.33 7.24
N ASN A 135 1.91 20.50 7.91
CA ASN A 135 1.70 20.60 9.35
C ASN A 135 0.26 20.27 9.77
N VAL A 136 -0.72 20.62 8.93
CA VAL A 136 -2.14 20.30 9.20
C VAL A 136 -2.36 18.82 8.98
N MET A 137 -1.84 18.27 7.88
CA MET A 137 -1.92 16.83 7.61
C MET A 137 -1.29 15.99 8.74
N GLN A 138 -0.13 16.41 9.24
CA GLN A 138 0.54 15.75 10.35
C GLN A 138 -0.31 15.73 11.62
N ARG A 139 -0.90 16.87 11.99
CA ARG A 139 -1.74 16.96 13.19
C ARG A 139 -3.03 16.13 13.05
N GLY A 140 -3.61 16.08 11.86
CA GLY A 140 -4.77 15.25 11.56
C GLY A 140 -4.49 13.77 11.82
N CYS A 141 -3.31 13.28 11.45
CA CYS A 141 -2.90 11.89 11.68
C CYS A 141 -2.76 11.58 13.18
N VAL A 142 -2.17 12.47 13.96
CA VAL A 142 -1.95 12.26 15.42
C VAL A 142 -3.28 12.29 16.19
N GLY A 143 -4.23 13.12 15.77
CA GLY A 143 -5.53 13.26 16.43
C GLY A 143 -6.49 12.08 16.25
N THR A 144 -6.26 11.25 15.24
CA THR A 144 -7.11 10.07 14.93
C THR A 144 -6.64 8.79 15.63
N SER A 145 -5.43 8.75 16.14
CA SER A 145 -4.91 7.61 16.92
C SER A 145 -5.44 7.64 18.37
N ARG A 146 -6.71 7.28 18.56
CA ARG A 146 -7.33 7.16 19.90
C ARG A 146 -6.96 5.89 20.66
N LEU A 147 -6.09 5.06 20.16
CA LEU A 147 -5.66 3.84 20.84
C LEU A 147 -4.13 3.82 20.91
N SER A 148 -3.65 3.47 22.07
CA SER A 148 -2.28 3.26 22.48
C SER A 148 -1.55 2.16 21.67
N LEU A 149 -1.50 2.30 20.35
CA LEU A 149 -0.65 1.48 19.51
C LEU A 149 0.71 2.18 19.33
N PRO A 150 1.79 1.43 19.27
CA PRO A 150 3.11 2.00 19.09
C PRO A 150 3.13 2.75 17.77
N ALA A 151 3.19 4.07 17.88
CA ALA A 151 3.53 5.07 16.90
C ALA A 151 3.27 4.69 15.42
N CYS A 152 2.14 5.15 14.87
CA CYS A 152 2.04 5.32 13.43
C CYS A 152 3.25 6.15 12.97
N VAL A 153 4.18 5.53 12.29
CA VAL A 153 5.37 6.21 11.77
C VAL A 153 4.95 6.95 10.52
N MET A 154 4.98 8.27 10.57
CA MET A 154 4.70 9.08 9.41
C MET A 154 5.98 9.32 8.61
N VAL A 155 5.94 9.02 7.33
CA VAL A 155 7.01 9.25 6.38
C VAL A 155 6.59 10.31 5.37
N LEU A 156 7.41 11.37 5.21
CA LEU A 156 7.23 12.37 4.16
C LEU A 156 8.09 11.98 2.96
N ALA A 157 7.47 11.81 1.80
CA ALA A 157 8.16 11.45 0.57
C ALA A 157 7.99 12.53 -0.51
N GLN A 158 9.02 12.72 -1.33
CA GLN A 158 9.03 13.67 -2.43
C GLN A 158 8.98 12.95 -3.77
N THR A 159 8.47 13.63 -4.80
CA THR A 159 8.53 13.18 -6.19
C THR A 159 10.01 13.17 -6.62
N ARG A 160 10.43 12.09 -7.28
CA ARG A 160 11.76 12.01 -7.92
C ARG A 160 11.66 12.18 -9.41
#